data_2e5ef1dc03b7f904d0a315051859f7bc
#
_entry.id   2e5ef1dc03b7f904d0a315051859f7bc
#
_cell.length_a   1.000
_cell.length_b   1.000
_cell.length_c   1.000
_cell.angle_alpha   90.00
_cell.angle_beta   90.00
_cell.angle_gamma   90.00
#
_symmetry.space_group_name_H-M   'P 1'
#
loop_
_entity.id
_entity.type
_entity.pdbx_description
1 polymer ?
#
loop_
_entity_poly.entity_id
_entity_poly.type
_entity_poly.pdbx_seq_one_letter_code
_entity_poly.pdbx_strand_id
1 'polypeptide(L)'
;MPIPQGIPNCPPGLEYLTAIDQLLVHQKVELLEAFTGFETANKYTVKNTLGQKVYWAMEDTGCCNRMCCGAARAFDMKILDTYQNEVLHFNRPLRCSSCWFPCCLQTMEVTAPPGNVIGYVEQDWSILTPQFSIKNQNGETVLKISGPFCTFSICGDVEFEVFTKDGTEVGKVTKQWTGFVQEHFTDADNFGINFPMDLDVRVKATMLGALFLI
;
A
#
# COMPACT_ATOMS: atom_id res chain seq x y z
N MET A 1 -20.07 8.95 7.45
CA MET A 1 -20.38 7.99 8.53
C MET A 1 -19.88 8.56 9.84
N PRO A 2 -20.60 8.41 10.97
CA PRO A 2 -20.05 8.80 12.27
C PRO A 2 -18.87 7.91 12.60
N ILE A 3 -17.73 8.51 12.98
CA ILE A 3 -16.54 7.79 13.44
C ILE A 3 -16.86 7.22 14.82
N PRO A 4 -16.71 5.91 15.06
CA PRO A 4 -16.82 5.35 16.40
C PRO A 4 -15.74 5.98 17.29
N GLN A 5 -16.12 6.77 18.27
CA GLN A 5 -15.17 7.39 19.20
C GLN A 5 -14.75 6.37 20.27
N GLY A 6 -13.45 6.21 20.47
CA GLY A 6 -12.90 5.62 21.68
C GLY A 6 -12.80 4.09 21.69
N ILE A 7 -12.40 3.45 20.58
CA ILE A 7 -12.04 2.02 20.62
C ILE A 7 -10.69 1.87 21.35
N PRO A 8 -10.60 1.09 22.44
CA PRO A 8 -9.35 0.88 23.15
C PRO A 8 -8.28 0.32 22.21
N ASN A 9 -7.06 0.83 22.29
CA ASN A 9 -5.90 0.46 21.46
C ASN A 9 -5.98 0.79 19.96
N CYS A 10 -7.00 1.50 19.47
CA CYS A 10 -7.06 1.96 18.10
C CYS A 10 -6.38 3.33 17.97
N PRO A 11 -5.40 3.51 17.07
CA PRO A 11 -4.86 4.83 16.77
C PRO A 11 -5.95 5.77 16.25
N PRO A 12 -5.93 7.07 16.66
CA PRO A 12 -6.94 8.02 16.21
C PRO A 12 -6.97 8.14 14.67
N GLY A 13 -8.17 8.14 14.10
CA GLY A 13 -8.39 8.21 12.65
C GLY A 13 -8.40 6.85 11.94
N LEU A 14 -8.05 5.76 12.62
CA LEU A 14 -8.09 4.40 12.08
C LEU A 14 -9.30 3.59 12.53
N GLU A 15 -10.23 4.20 13.26
CA GLU A 15 -11.42 3.53 13.81
C GLU A 15 -12.25 2.85 12.72
N TYR A 16 -12.25 3.43 11.53
CA TYR A 16 -12.97 2.85 10.39
C TYR A 16 -12.43 1.48 9.96
N LEU A 17 -11.11 1.26 10.09
CA LEU A 17 -10.48 -0.03 9.73
C LEU A 17 -10.93 -1.18 10.63
N THR A 18 -11.49 -0.89 11.82
CA THR A 18 -12.01 -1.94 12.72
C THR A 18 -13.24 -2.65 12.16
N ALA A 19 -14.02 -1.96 11.33
CA ALA A 19 -15.32 -2.40 10.84
C ALA A 19 -15.31 -2.88 9.39
N ILE A 20 -14.14 -3.06 8.79
CA ILE A 20 -14.00 -3.46 7.39
C ILE A 20 -13.06 -4.63 7.21
N ASP A 21 -13.28 -5.39 6.16
CA ASP A 21 -12.50 -6.55 5.71
C ASP A 21 -11.90 -6.37 4.32
N GLN A 22 -12.24 -5.27 3.64
CA GLN A 22 -11.76 -4.98 2.30
C GLN A 22 -11.58 -3.48 2.06
N LEU A 23 -10.52 -3.13 1.33
CA LEU A 23 -10.28 -1.79 0.79
C LEU A 23 -9.98 -1.87 -0.71
N LEU A 24 -10.46 -0.86 -1.42
CA LEU A 24 -10.16 -0.63 -2.83
C LEU A 24 -9.41 0.69 -2.97
N VAL A 25 -8.27 0.67 -3.64
CA VAL A 25 -7.43 1.84 -3.86
C VAL A 25 -7.39 2.14 -5.35
N HIS A 26 -7.77 3.36 -5.71
CA HIS A 26 -7.80 3.83 -7.09
C HIS A 26 -6.85 5.02 -7.25
N GLN A 27 -5.92 4.91 -8.18
CA GLN A 27 -5.08 6.03 -8.57
C GLN A 27 -5.92 7.08 -9.31
N LYS A 28 -5.66 8.35 -9.00
CA LYS A 28 -6.20 9.47 -9.78
C LYS A 28 -5.14 9.96 -10.74
N VAL A 29 -5.42 9.84 -12.01
CA VAL A 29 -4.59 10.46 -13.06
C VAL A 29 -5.04 11.89 -13.28
N GLU A 30 -4.12 12.83 -13.22
CA GLU A 30 -4.40 14.23 -13.58
C GLU A 30 -4.30 14.39 -15.10
N LEU A 31 -5.34 14.97 -15.73
CA LEU A 31 -5.37 15.20 -17.19
C LEU A 31 -4.16 15.97 -17.70
N LEU A 32 -3.54 16.80 -16.87
CA LEU A 32 -2.34 17.56 -17.19
C LEU A 32 -1.12 16.65 -17.45
N GLU A 33 -1.01 15.56 -16.70
CA GLU A 33 0.03 14.55 -16.82
C GLU A 33 -0.08 13.82 -18.16
N ALA A 34 -1.31 13.42 -18.53
CA ALA A 34 -1.59 12.76 -19.81
C ALA A 34 -1.29 13.63 -21.04
N PHE A 35 -1.41 14.97 -20.92
CA PHE A 35 -1.17 15.90 -22.03
C PHE A 35 0.27 16.45 -22.09
N THR A 36 0.94 16.60 -20.96
CA THR A 36 2.26 17.26 -20.89
C THR A 36 3.40 16.30 -20.65
N GLY A 37 3.15 15.06 -20.24
CA GLY A 37 4.16 14.10 -19.80
C GLY A 37 4.92 14.55 -18.54
N PHE A 38 4.40 15.55 -17.81
CA PHE A 38 5.02 16.06 -16.59
C PHE A 38 4.46 15.27 -15.39
N GLU A 39 5.30 14.43 -14.78
CA GLU A 39 4.89 13.62 -13.61
C GLU A 39 4.48 14.54 -12.44
N THR A 40 3.19 14.49 -12.09
CA THR A 40 2.66 15.11 -10.87
C THR A 40 2.77 14.14 -9.68
N ALA A 41 2.53 14.63 -8.46
CA ALA A 41 2.52 13.76 -7.29
C ALA A 41 1.32 12.80 -7.35
N ASN A 42 1.58 11.49 -7.16
CA ASN A 42 0.54 10.48 -7.22
C ASN A 42 -0.51 10.71 -6.13
N LYS A 43 -1.78 10.63 -6.53
CA LYS A 43 -2.92 10.74 -5.64
C LYS A 43 -3.80 9.50 -5.78
N TYR A 44 -4.18 8.93 -4.65
CA TYR A 44 -5.06 7.75 -4.62
C TYR A 44 -6.28 8.02 -3.77
N THR A 45 -7.39 7.38 -4.11
CA THR A 45 -8.60 7.36 -3.30
C THR A 45 -8.81 5.96 -2.77
N VAL A 46 -8.87 5.83 -1.44
CA VAL A 46 -9.17 4.56 -0.76
C VAL A 46 -10.67 4.50 -0.51
N LYS A 47 -11.31 3.43 -0.97
CA LYS A 47 -12.75 3.21 -0.88
C LYS A 47 -13.04 1.89 -0.16
N ASN A 48 -14.24 1.80 0.38
CA ASN A 48 -14.79 0.53 0.87
C ASN A 48 -15.51 -0.24 -0.26
N THR A 49 -16.03 -1.43 0.06
CA THR A 49 -16.80 -2.29 -0.87
C THR A 49 -18.06 -1.63 -1.43
N LEU A 50 -18.60 -0.61 -0.74
CA LEU A 50 -19.76 0.17 -1.17
C LEU A 50 -19.37 1.35 -2.08
N GLY A 51 -18.09 1.50 -2.43
CA GLY A 51 -17.58 2.60 -3.23
C GLY A 51 -17.47 3.94 -2.50
N GLN A 52 -17.70 3.98 -1.18
CA GLN A 52 -17.58 5.18 -0.38
C GLN A 52 -16.10 5.48 -0.12
N LYS A 53 -15.72 6.75 -0.29
CA LYS A 53 -14.35 7.20 -0.01
C LYS A 53 -14.12 7.24 1.50
N VAL A 54 -13.06 6.57 1.94
CA VAL A 54 -12.68 6.45 3.35
C VAL A 54 -11.45 7.28 3.65
N TYR A 55 -10.43 7.14 2.79
CA TYR A 55 -9.16 7.87 2.91
C TYR A 55 -8.70 8.41 1.56
N TRP A 56 -7.78 9.37 1.60
CA TRP A 56 -7.01 9.85 0.47
C TRP A 56 -5.53 9.61 0.72
N ALA A 57 -4.85 9.03 -0.23
CA ALA A 57 -3.40 8.89 -0.20
C ALA A 57 -2.77 9.91 -1.14
N MET A 58 -1.79 10.65 -0.65
CA MET A 58 -1.09 11.69 -1.38
C MET A 58 0.41 11.50 -1.24
N GLU A 59 1.11 11.36 -2.37
CA GLU A 59 2.56 11.31 -2.40
C GLU A 59 3.14 12.71 -2.12
N ASP A 60 4.07 12.80 -1.17
CA ASP A 60 4.79 14.02 -0.80
C ASP A 60 6.28 13.88 -1.17
N THR A 61 6.56 13.68 -2.45
CA THR A 61 7.92 13.48 -2.96
C THR A 61 8.29 14.58 -3.94
N GLY A 62 9.49 15.13 -3.80
CA GLY A 62 10.00 16.18 -4.70
C GLY A 62 10.14 15.69 -6.15
N CYS A 63 9.83 16.57 -7.12
CA CYS A 63 9.87 16.25 -8.56
C CYS A 63 11.23 15.73 -9.04
N CYS A 64 12.35 16.22 -8.48
CA CYS A 64 13.69 15.74 -8.86
C CYS A 64 13.89 14.25 -8.54
N ASN A 65 13.38 13.77 -7.41
CA ASN A 65 13.48 12.36 -7.02
C ASN A 65 12.66 11.45 -7.97
N ARG A 66 11.49 11.91 -8.42
CA ARG A 66 10.66 11.19 -9.38
C ARG A 66 11.35 11.04 -10.73
N MET A 67 11.94 12.12 -11.25
CA MET A 67 12.60 12.11 -12.57
C MET A 67 13.91 11.32 -12.60
N CYS A 68 14.67 11.31 -11.49
CA CYS A 68 16.02 10.70 -11.49
C CYS A 68 16.03 9.22 -11.05
N CYS A 69 15.15 8.78 -10.16
CA CYS A 69 15.24 7.47 -9.49
C CYS A 69 14.13 6.49 -9.90
N GLY A 70 13.13 6.92 -10.67
CA GLY A 70 12.03 6.07 -11.14
C GLY A 70 11.33 5.29 -10.01
N ALA A 71 11.04 4.02 -10.24
CA ALA A 71 10.33 3.16 -9.28
C ALA A 71 11.11 2.87 -7.97
N ALA A 72 12.44 2.95 -8.01
CA ALA A 72 13.31 2.74 -6.84
C ALA A 72 13.44 3.97 -5.92
N ARG A 73 12.78 5.10 -6.27
CA ARG A 73 12.88 6.35 -5.53
C ARG A 73 12.43 6.21 -4.07
N ALA A 74 13.01 7.02 -3.20
CA ALA A 74 12.40 7.28 -1.90
C ALA A 74 11.07 7.98 -2.10
N PHE A 75 10.05 7.60 -1.34
CA PHE A 75 8.80 8.35 -1.31
C PHE A 75 8.18 8.40 0.08
N ASP A 76 7.52 9.50 0.33
CA ASP A 76 6.67 9.73 1.47
C ASP A 76 5.23 9.80 1.01
N MET A 77 4.33 9.12 1.72
CA MET A 77 2.91 9.15 1.42
C MET A 77 2.11 9.44 2.66
N LYS A 78 1.25 10.44 2.57
CA LYS A 78 0.30 10.83 3.61
C LYS A 78 -1.06 10.25 3.32
N ILE A 79 -1.65 9.61 4.32
CA ILE A 79 -3.03 9.14 4.27
C ILE A 79 -3.89 10.07 5.11
N LEU A 80 -4.86 10.67 4.46
CA LEU A 80 -5.76 11.64 5.05
C LEU A 80 -7.15 11.04 5.25
N ASP A 81 -7.80 11.42 6.34
CA ASP A 81 -9.20 11.10 6.61
C ASP A 81 -10.17 12.01 5.81
N THR A 82 -11.47 11.86 6.05
CA THR A 82 -12.51 12.67 5.43
C THR A 82 -12.46 14.15 5.85
N TYR A 83 -11.77 14.47 6.93
CA TYR A 83 -11.56 15.83 7.45
C TYR A 83 -10.22 16.42 7.06
N GLN A 84 -9.46 15.73 6.20
CA GLN A 84 -8.11 16.14 5.77
C GLN A 84 -7.05 16.08 6.88
N ASN A 85 -7.30 15.36 7.97
CA ASN A 85 -6.26 15.10 8.97
C ASN A 85 -5.40 13.94 8.51
N GLU A 86 -4.09 14.06 8.70
CA GLU A 86 -3.16 12.96 8.45
C GLU A 86 -3.30 11.90 9.55
N VAL A 87 -3.70 10.69 9.16
CA VAL A 87 -3.96 9.57 10.08
C VAL A 87 -2.91 8.47 9.96
N LEU A 88 -2.28 8.34 8.79
CA LEU A 88 -1.17 7.43 8.52
C LEU A 88 -0.10 8.15 7.70
N HIS A 89 1.14 7.75 7.92
CA HIS A 89 2.27 8.17 7.10
C HIS A 89 3.09 6.94 6.70
N PHE A 90 3.41 6.83 5.41
CA PHE A 90 4.27 5.80 4.85
C PHE A 90 5.57 6.44 4.39
N ASN A 91 6.68 5.94 4.91
CA ASN A 91 8.01 6.35 4.50
C ASN A 91 8.75 5.17 3.87
N ARG A 92 9.17 5.34 2.63
CA ARG A 92 10.00 4.38 1.91
C ARG A 92 11.33 5.03 1.55
N PRO A 93 12.45 4.60 2.16
CA PRO A 93 13.78 5.09 1.80
C PRO A 93 14.20 4.62 0.41
N LEU A 94 15.15 5.33 -0.21
CA LEU A 94 15.74 4.93 -1.48
C LEU A 94 16.50 3.60 -1.31
N ARG A 95 16.04 2.56 -1.98
CA ARG A 95 16.67 1.23 -1.97
C ARG A 95 16.54 0.55 -3.33
N CYS A 96 17.47 -0.37 -3.64
CA CYS A 96 17.37 -1.27 -4.78
C CYS A 96 16.35 -2.37 -4.51
N SER A 97 15.51 -2.69 -5.51
CA SER A 97 14.60 -3.85 -5.44
C SER A 97 15.17 -5.08 -6.14
N SER A 98 16.50 -5.13 -6.33
CA SER A 98 17.16 -6.21 -7.07
C SER A 98 17.48 -7.41 -6.18
N CYS A 99 17.14 -8.62 -6.64
CA CYS A 99 17.52 -9.88 -5.99
C CYS A 99 19.03 -10.12 -5.89
N TRP A 100 19.85 -9.41 -6.69
CA TRP A 100 21.31 -9.48 -6.66
C TRP A 100 21.93 -8.78 -5.45
N PHE A 101 21.17 -7.88 -4.78
CA PHE A 101 21.64 -7.10 -3.63
C PHE A 101 20.67 -7.26 -2.44
N PRO A 102 20.70 -8.41 -1.73
CA PRO A 102 19.75 -8.67 -0.64
C PRO A 102 19.85 -7.69 0.53
N CYS A 103 20.96 -6.97 0.67
CA CYS A 103 21.14 -5.92 1.68
C CYS A 103 20.37 -4.61 1.35
N CYS A 104 19.88 -4.48 0.12
CA CYS A 104 19.22 -3.24 -0.37
C CYS A 104 17.74 -3.45 -0.72
N LEU A 105 17.11 -4.52 -0.21
CA LEU A 105 15.69 -4.81 -0.46
C LEU A 105 14.79 -3.71 0.08
N GLN A 106 13.62 -3.58 -0.53
CA GLN A 106 12.66 -2.53 -0.19
C GLN A 106 12.14 -2.67 1.24
N THR A 107 11.98 -1.56 1.90
CA THR A 107 11.34 -1.46 3.21
C THR A 107 10.45 -0.24 3.25
N MET A 108 9.40 -0.29 4.05
CA MET A 108 8.51 0.83 4.30
C MET A 108 8.17 0.88 5.77
N GLU A 109 8.31 2.04 6.35
CA GLU A 109 7.87 2.33 7.72
C GLU A 109 6.46 2.89 7.69
N VAL A 110 5.61 2.42 8.60
CA VAL A 110 4.22 2.86 8.76
C VAL A 110 4.02 3.47 10.13
N THR A 111 3.57 4.72 10.17
CA THR A 111 3.30 5.46 11.41
C THR A 111 1.85 5.87 11.53
N ALA A 112 1.29 5.81 12.76
CA ALA A 112 -0.07 6.24 13.07
C ALA A 112 -0.27 6.54 14.57
N PRO A 113 -0.69 7.75 14.98
CA PRO A 113 -0.66 8.97 14.17
C PRO A 113 0.78 9.31 13.76
N PRO A 114 1.00 10.24 12.83
CA PRO A 114 2.36 10.57 12.36
C PRO A 114 3.37 10.73 13.49
N GLY A 115 4.51 10.03 13.34
CA GLY A 115 5.58 9.99 14.35
C GLY A 115 5.55 8.80 15.30
N ASN A 116 4.47 8.00 15.35
CA ASN A 116 4.44 6.76 16.13
C ASN A 116 4.46 5.56 15.18
N VAL A 117 5.54 4.80 15.18
CA VAL A 117 5.67 3.60 14.34
C VAL A 117 4.70 2.52 14.83
N ILE A 118 3.87 2.02 13.92
CA ILE A 118 2.92 0.92 14.17
C ILE A 118 3.34 -0.38 13.49
N GLY A 119 4.18 -0.31 12.48
CA GLY A 119 4.70 -1.49 11.78
C GLY A 119 5.61 -1.16 10.61
N TYR A 120 6.12 -2.22 10.01
CA TYR A 120 7.00 -2.16 8.85
C TYR A 120 6.54 -3.17 7.80
N VAL A 121 6.79 -2.82 6.54
CA VAL A 121 6.73 -3.75 5.41
C VAL A 121 8.15 -3.93 4.90
N GLU A 122 8.61 -5.15 4.82
CA GLU A 122 9.95 -5.47 4.31
C GLU A 122 9.85 -6.49 3.19
N GLN A 123 10.57 -6.23 2.11
CA GLN A 123 10.74 -7.20 1.05
C GLN A 123 11.69 -8.30 1.52
N ASP A 124 11.27 -9.56 1.42
CA ASP A 124 12.09 -10.72 1.71
C ASP A 124 12.92 -11.09 0.48
N TRP A 125 14.12 -11.62 0.71
CA TRP A 125 14.93 -12.10 -0.39
C TRP A 125 14.33 -13.36 -1.02
N SER A 126 14.05 -13.29 -2.31
CA SER A 126 13.56 -14.40 -3.11
C SER A 126 14.00 -14.23 -4.56
N ILE A 127 14.31 -15.34 -5.24
CA ILE A 127 14.73 -15.34 -6.64
C ILE A 127 13.51 -15.50 -7.56
N LEU A 128 12.51 -16.25 -7.14
CA LEU A 128 11.44 -16.75 -8.02
C LEU A 128 10.13 -16.01 -7.87
N THR A 129 9.80 -15.60 -6.65
CA THR A 129 8.53 -14.94 -6.33
C THR A 129 8.79 -13.71 -5.47
N PRO A 130 8.11 -12.58 -5.70
CA PRO A 130 8.19 -11.45 -4.80
C PRO A 130 7.56 -11.81 -3.46
N GLN A 131 8.30 -11.62 -2.37
CA GLN A 131 7.86 -11.93 -1.02
C GLN A 131 8.06 -10.71 -0.12
N PHE A 132 7.10 -10.51 0.80
CA PHE A 132 7.15 -9.41 1.76
C PHE A 132 6.73 -9.91 3.14
N SER A 133 7.32 -9.33 4.17
CA SER A 133 6.96 -9.53 5.57
C SER A 133 6.29 -8.29 6.15
N ILE A 134 5.12 -8.45 6.75
CA ILE A 134 4.47 -7.44 7.56
C ILE A 134 4.95 -7.62 9.00
N LYS A 135 5.56 -6.58 9.55
CA LYS A 135 6.11 -6.59 10.91
C LYS A 135 5.38 -5.60 11.80
N ASN A 136 5.26 -5.95 13.08
CA ASN A 136 4.76 -5.05 14.10
C ASN A 136 5.82 -3.99 14.50
N GLN A 137 5.46 -3.09 15.40
CA GLN A 137 6.36 -2.05 15.92
C GLN A 137 7.65 -2.60 16.58
N ASN A 138 7.63 -3.86 17.05
CA ASN A 138 8.79 -4.53 17.67
C ASN A 138 9.70 -5.23 16.64
N GLY A 139 9.35 -5.17 15.35
CA GLY A 139 10.10 -5.84 14.28
C GLY A 139 9.76 -7.33 14.14
N GLU A 140 8.73 -7.84 14.84
CA GLU A 140 8.29 -9.23 14.71
C GLU A 140 7.39 -9.38 13.49
N THR A 141 7.67 -10.37 12.65
CA THR A 141 6.80 -10.69 11.50
C THR A 141 5.45 -11.19 11.99
N VAL A 142 4.38 -10.57 11.54
CA VAL A 142 2.98 -10.94 11.86
C VAL A 142 2.35 -11.69 10.70
N LEU A 143 2.53 -11.18 9.47
CA LEU A 143 2.01 -11.78 8.25
C LEU A 143 3.11 -11.83 7.18
N LYS A 144 2.92 -12.72 6.21
CA LYS A 144 3.75 -12.83 5.01
C LYS A 144 2.88 -12.65 3.78
N ILE A 145 3.42 -11.96 2.78
CA ILE A 145 2.78 -11.78 1.48
C ILE A 145 3.65 -12.49 0.44
N SER A 146 3.04 -13.34 -0.37
CA SER A 146 3.70 -14.08 -1.44
C SER A 146 3.05 -13.74 -2.78
N GLY A 147 3.82 -13.25 -3.71
CA GLY A 147 3.38 -12.99 -5.07
C GLY A 147 3.47 -14.22 -5.98
N PRO A 148 2.91 -14.14 -7.19
CA PRO A 148 2.94 -15.23 -8.15
C PRO A 148 4.36 -15.48 -8.68
N PHE A 149 4.60 -16.70 -9.16
CA PHE A 149 5.87 -17.14 -9.73
C PHE A 149 6.31 -16.32 -10.96
N CYS A 150 5.37 -15.75 -11.69
CA CYS A 150 5.64 -14.94 -12.87
C CYS A 150 4.77 -13.68 -12.83
N THR A 151 5.40 -12.52 -12.65
CA THR A 151 4.71 -11.22 -12.70
C THR A 151 4.43 -10.75 -14.13
N PHE A 152 4.85 -11.51 -15.15
CA PHE A 152 4.54 -11.25 -16.55
C PHE A 152 3.12 -11.74 -16.91
N SER A 153 2.11 -11.26 -16.21
CA SER A 153 0.73 -11.38 -16.65
C SER A 153 0.49 -10.41 -17.80
N ILE A 154 0.58 -10.89 -19.04
CA ILE A 154 0.35 -10.07 -20.23
C ILE A 154 -1.11 -9.58 -20.30
N CYS A 155 -2.05 -10.18 -19.59
CA CYS A 155 -3.49 -9.83 -19.61
C CYS A 155 -4.25 -10.40 -18.40
N GLY A 156 -3.88 -10.09 -17.16
CA GLY A 156 -4.63 -10.59 -16.00
C GLY A 156 -4.28 -9.89 -14.70
N ASP A 157 -5.20 -9.95 -13.74
CA ASP A 157 -4.99 -9.44 -12.40
C ASP A 157 -3.83 -10.18 -11.73
N VAL A 158 -2.97 -9.45 -11.03
CA VAL A 158 -1.88 -10.02 -10.26
C VAL A 158 -2.33 -10.15 -8.81
N GLU A 159 -2.37 -11.37 -8.30
CA GLU A 159 -2.77 -11.67 -6.92
C GLU A 159 -1.57 -12.03 -6.07
N PHE A 160 -1.49 -11.42 -4.89
CA PHE A 160 -0.56 -11.74 -3.83
C PHE A 160 -1.35 -12.33 -2.67
N GLU A 161 -0.97 -13.49 -2.23
CA GLU A 161 -1.61 -14.19 -1.11
C GLU A 161 -0.98 -13.75 0.21
N VAL A 162 -1.83 -13.58 1.24
CA VAL A 162 -1.41 -13.15 2.58
C VAL A 162 -1.56 -14.32 3.55
N PHE A 163 -0.47 -14.66 4.24
CA PHE A 163 -0.39 -15.79 5.15
C PHE A 163 -0.05 -15.34 6.57
N THR A 164 -0.57 -16.06 7.56
CA THR A 164 -0.06 -16.02 8.93
C THR A 164 1.30 -16.71 9.03
N LYS A 165 1.96 -16.61 10.20
CA LYS A 165 3.20 -17.34 10.51
C LYS A 165 3.06 -18.86 10.35
N ASP A 166 1.85 -19.36 10.61
CA ASP A 166 1.52 -20.79 10.56
C ASP A 166 1.23 -21.29 9.14
N GLY A 167 1.30 -20.40 8.15
CA GLY A 167 1.04 -20.72 6.75
C GLY A 167 -0.44 -20.75 6.37
N THR A 168 -1.34 -20.26 7.23
CA THR A 168 -2.76 -20.15 6.91
C THR A 168 -3.00 -18.89 6.08
N GLU A 169 -3.65 -19.03 4.93
CA GLU A 169 -4.07 -17.91 4.11
C GLU A 169 -5.16 -17.11 4.83
N VAL A 170 -4.97 -15.80 4.94
CA VAL A 170 -5.87 -14.91 5.66
C VAL A 170 -6.36 -13.73 4.81
N GLY A 171 -5.85 -13.58 3.61
CA GLY A 171 -6.28 -12.50 2.72
C GLY A 171 -5.52 -12.45 1.42
N LYS A 172 -5.84 -11.44 0.61
CA LYS A 172 -5.20 -11.21 -0.69
C LYS A 172 -4.97 -9.73 -0.93
N VAL A 173 -3.90 -9.44 -1.67
CA VAL A 173 -3.66 -8.14 -2.31
C VAL A 173 -3.74 -8.37 -3.81
N THR A 174 -4.62 -7.62 -4.50
CA THR A 174 -4.82 -7.76 -5.93
C THR A 174 -4.49 -6.44 -6.64
N LYS A 175 -3.70 -6.53 -7.70
CA LYS A 175 -3.54 -5.44 -8.65
C LYS A 175 -4.42 -5.76 -9.86
N GLN A 176 -5.44 -4.93 -10.09
CA GLN A 176 -6.39 -5.12 -11.19
C GLN A 176 -5.86 -4.48 -12.46
N TRP A 177 -5.88 -5.25 -13.53
CA TRP A 177 -5.55 -4.78 -14.87
C TRP A 177 -6.77 -4.11 -15.51
N THR A 178 -6.73 -2.81 -15.70
CA THR A 178 -7.85 -2.06 -16.31
C THR A 178 -7.97 -2.20 -17.83
N GLY A 179 -7.08 -2.99 -18.42
CA GLY A 179 -7.05 -3.27 -19.86
C GLY A 179 -6.13 -2.33 -20.65
N PHE A 180 -5.54 -2.86 -21.72
CA PHE A 180 -4.50 -2.22 -22.54
C PHE A 180 -4.83 -0.80 -23.05
N VAL A 181 -6.11 -0.53 -23.32
CA VAL A 181 -6.54 0.77 -23.85
C VAL A 181 -6.62 1.83 -22.74
N GLN A 182 -7.02 1.43 -21.55
CA GLN A 182 -7.20 2.34 -20.41
C GLN A 182 -5.86 2.68 -19.73
N GLU A 183 -4.95 1.73 -19.64
CA GLU A 183 -3.59 1.97 -19.13
C GLU A 183 -2.76 2.87 -20.07
N HIS A 184 -2.93 2.72 -21.40
CA HIS A 184 -2.20 3.57 -22.35
C HIS A 184 -2.64 5.04 -22.35
N PHE A 185 -3.86 5.32 -21.87
CA PHE A 185 -4.39 6.68 -21.81
C PHE A 185 -4.44 7.29 -20.43
N THR A 186 -4.41 6.49 -19.36
CA THR A 186 -4.66 7.00 -17.99
C THR A 186 -3.72 6.50 -16.92
N ASP A 187 -2.83 5.51 -17.15
CA ASP A 187 -1.90 4.90 -16.17
C ASP A 187 -2.50 4.71 -14.76
N ALA A 188 -3.83 4.47 -14.69
CA ALA A 188 -4.56 4.42 -13.43
C ALA A 188 -4.49 3.02 -12.83
N ASP A 189 -3.64 2.83 -11.85
CA ASP A 189 -3.55 1.60 -11.08
C ASP A 189 -4.75 1.45 -10.12
N ASN A 190 -5.37 0.25 -10.15
CA ASN A 190 -6.42 -0.14 -9.22
C ASN A 190 -5.93 -1.32 -8.38
N PHE A 191 -6.04 -1.19 -7.07
CA PHE A 191 -5.63 -2.22 -6.13
C PHE A 191 -6.78 -2.61 -5.22
N GLY A 192 -6.84 -3.88 -4.85
CA GLY A 192 -7.72 -4.42 -3.83
C GLY A 192 -6.92 -5.06 -2.70
N ILE A 193 -7.40 -4.95 -1.48
CA ILE A 193 -6.83 -5.66 -0.33
C ILE A 193 -7.95 -6.24 0.52
N ASN A 194 -7.84 -7.53 0.82
CA ASN A 194 -8.75 -8.26 1.70
C ASN A 194 -8.00 -8.74 2.94
N PHE A 195 -8.64 -8.66 4.08
CA PHE A 195 -8.11 -9.14 5.35
C PHE A 195 -9.24 -9.58 6.29
N PRO A 196 -8.96 -10.42 7.32
CA PRO A 196 -9.96 -10.82 8.30
C PRO A 196 -10.52 -9.60 9.03
N MET A 197 -11.82 -9.66 9.35
CA MET A 197 -12.50 -8.59 10.09
C MET A 197 -11.87 -8.34 11.46
N ASP A 198 -11.45 -9.39 12.14
CA ASP A 198 -10.86 -9.41 13.48
C ASP A 198 -9.36 -9.13 13.52
N LEU A 199 -8.72 -8.89 12.37
CA LEU A 199 -7.31 -8.54 12.30
C LEU A 199 -7.05 -7.20 13.02
N ASP A 200 -5.95 -7.14 13.77
CA ASP A 200 -5.54 -5.92 14.47
C ASP A 200 -5.45 -4.70 13.51
N VAL A 201 -5.98 -3.56 13.95
CA VAL A 201 -6.10 -2.35 13.14
C VAL A 201 -4.74 -1.84 12.65
N ARG A 202 -3.69 -1.97 13.48
CA ARG A 202 -2.32 -1.55 13.11
C ARG A 202 -1.78 -2.44 12.00
N VAL A 203 -2.10 -3.75 12.06
CA VAL A 203 -1.71 -4.70 11.00
C VAL A 203 -2.47 -4.39 9.71
N LYS A 204 -3.79 -4.11 9.78
CA LYS A 204 -4.57 -3.67 8.60
C LYS A 204 -3.99 -2.40 7.98
N ALA A 205 -3.60 -1.43 8.79
CA ALA A 205 -2.97 -0.19 8.32
C ALA A 205 -1.59 -0.44 7.69
N THR A 206 -0.80 -1.36 8.27
CA THR A 206 0.50 -1.76 7.70
C THR A 206 0.33 -2.51 6.38
N MET A 207 -0.72 -3.34 6.25
CA MET A 207 -1.07 -4.00 4.98
C MET A 207 -1.49 -2.99 3.90
N LEU A 208 -2.16 -1.89 4.28
CA LEU A 208 -2.42 -0.80 3.32
C LEU A 208 -1.10 -0.19 2.81
N GLY A 209 -0.08 -0.07 3.67
CA GLY A 209 1.27 0.33 3.25
C GLY A 209 1.90 -0.66 2.27
N ALA A 210 1.74 -1.97 2.50
CA ALA A 210 2.28 -2.99 1.60
C ALA A 210 1.75 -2.86 0.17
N LEU A 211 0.51 -2.44 0.00
CA LEU A 211 -0.11 -2.22 -1.30
C LEU A 211 0.63 -1.15 -2.13
N PHE A 212 1.21 -0.15 -1.48
CA PHE A 212 2.01 0.89 -2.15
C PHE A 212 3.49 0.49 -2.33
N LEU A 213 3.92 -0.62 -1.75
CA LEU A 213 5.28 -1.14 -1.91
C LEU A 213 5.35 -2.18 -3.04
N ILE A 214 4.27 -2.93 -3.28
CA ILE A 214 4.08 -3.96 -4.30
C ILE A 214 3.79 -3.32 -5.67
#